data_7dff0470a737b9e9bbba999d59e368aa
#
_entry.id   7dff0470a737b9e9bbba999d59e368aa
#
_cell.length_a   1.000
_cell.length_b   1.000
_cell.length_c   1.000
_cell.angle_alpha   90.00
_cell.angle_beta   90.00
_cell.angle_gamma   90.00
#
_symmetry.space_group_name_H-M   'P 1'
#
loop_
_entity.id
_entity.type
_entity.pdbx_description
1 polymer ?
#
loop_
_entity_poly.entity_id
_entity_poly.type
_entity_poly.pdbx_seq_one_letter_code
_entity_poly.pdbx_strand_id
1 'polypeptide(L)'
;MKRVQYIAIALILCLTVVNPNPTAELPVEDFTHAVFGEEFTATWCVYCPSAAENLMKVYEDIPDEPYYHDKFFFVALITDVNDKAEERMEDYPDVTGYPTVIFDGNDEKVSGGQSD
;
A
#
# COMPACT_ATOMS: atom_id res chain seq x y z
N MET A 1 37.01 46.07 -30.97
CA MET A 1 35.86 45.29 -31.51
C MET A 1 36.04 43.76 -31.30
N LYS A 2 37.19 43.18 -31.56
CA LYS A 2 37.38 41.71 -31.38
C LYS A 2 37.20 41.20 -29.91
N ARG A 3 37.62 41.99 -28.92
CA ARG A 3 37.48 41.59 -27.47
C ARG A 3 36.05 41.57 -26.98
N VAL A 4 35.20 42.44 -27.46
CA VAL A 4 33.76 42.51 -27.11
C VAL A 4 33.02 41.29 -27.70
N GLN A 5 33.45 40.84 -28.88
CA GLN A 5 32.86 39.70 -29.56
C GLN A 5 33.11 38.36 -28.80
N TYR A 6 34.31 38.20 -28.23
CA TYR A 6 34.64 37.02 -27.42
C TYR A 6 33.90 36.98 -26.06
N ILE A 7 33.67 38.14 -25.45
CA ILE A 7 32.90 38.25 -24.20
C ILE A 7 31.43 37.87 -24.45
N ALA A 8 30.86 38.32 -25.59
CA ALA A 8 29.48 37.97 -25.96
C ALA A 8 29.32 36.45 -26.24
N ILE A 9 30.29 35.84 -26.91
CA ILE A 9 30.28 34.40 -27.18
C ILE A 9 30.46 33.59 -25.89
N ALA A 10 31.31 34.01 -24.96
CA ALA A 10 31.50 33.36 -23.65
C ALA A 10 30.24 33.43 -22.78
N LEU A 11 29.51 34.58 -22.82
CA LEU A 11 28.25 34.74 -22.11
C LEU A 11 27.12 33.86 -22.67
N ILE A 12 27.07 33.67 -23.99
CA ILE A 12 26.07 32.83 -24.64
C ILE A 12 26.36 31.35 -24.34
N LEU A 13 27.63 30.94 -24.28
CA LEU A 13 28.01 29.54 -23.91
C LEU A 13 27.71 29.22 -22.43
N CYS A 14 27.75 30.21 -21.52
CA CYS A 14 27.45 29.98 -20.11
C CYS A 14 25.93 29.85 -19.83
N LEU A 15 25.08 30.29 -20.73
CA LEU A 15 23.62 30.23 -20.58
C LEU A 15 23.00 28.87 -21.04
N THR A 16 23.79 28.01 -21.65
CA THR A 16 23.29 26.72 -22.16
C THR A 16 23.50 25.53 -21.21
N VAL A 17 24.08 25.71 -20.01
CA VAL A 17 24.28 24.66 -19.02
C VAL A 17 23.27 24.82 -17.86
N VAL A 18 22.04 25.15 -18.15
CA VAL A 18 20.94 24.83 -17.27
C VAL A 18 20.43 23.47 -17.74
N ASN A 19 21.09 22.40 -17.28
CA ASN A 19 20.45 21.09 -17.28
C ASN A 19 19.27 21.18 -16.31
N PRO A 20 18.01 21.14 -16.77
CA PRO A 20 16.97 20.70 -15.89
C PRO A 20 17.39 19.31 -15.46
N ASN A 21 17.71 19.14 -14.18
CA ASN A 21 17.81 17.81 -13.58
C ASN A 21 16.56 17.05 -14.08
N PRO A 22 16.70 15.93 -14.79
CA PRO A 22 15.55 15.08 -14.95
C PRO A 22 15.21 14.66 -13.51
N THR A 23 14.14 15.23 -12.97
CA THR A 23 13.45 14.57 -11.87
C THR A 23 13.25 13.16 -12.39
N ALA A 24 14.00 12.21 -11.86
CA ALA A 24 13.74 10.82 -12.12
C ALA A 24 12.35 10.60 -11.52
N GLU A 25 11.31 10.80 -12.33
CA GLU A 25 10.01 10.20 -12.06
C GLU A 25 10.32 8.72 -12.00
N LEU A 26 10.30 8.19 -10.77
CA LEU A 26 10.27 6.75 -10.59
C LEU A 26 9.13 6.26 -11.48
N PRO A 27 9.36 5.24 -12.33
CA PRO A 27 8.27 4.68 -13.09
C PRO A 27 7.19 4.33 -12.07
N VAL A 28 6.05 4.99 -12.17
CA VAL A 28 4.85 4.59 -11.43
C VAL A 28 4.54 3.22 -12.01
N GLU A 29 4.95 2.18 -11.29
CA GLU A 29 4.54 0.82 -11.61
C GLU A 29 3.02 0.85 -11.65
N ASP A 30 2.44 0.63 -12.81
CA ASP A 30 1.00 0.58 -13.01
C ASP A 30 0.49 -0.68 -12.32
N PHE A 31 0.18 -0.57 -11.02
CA PHE A 31 -0.43 -1.66 -10.25
C PHE A 31 -1.76 -2.01 -10.90
N THR A 32 -1.79 -3.15 -11.54
CA THR A 32 -2.92 -3.61 -12.36
C THR A 32 -4.03 -4.27 -11.52
N HIS A 33 -3.80 -4.52 -10.22
CA HIS A 33 -4.79 -5.11 -9.32
C HIS A 33 -4.88 -4.34 -7.99
N ALA A 34 -6.00 -4.50 -7.31
CA ALA A 34 -6.18 -4.06 -5.95
C ALA A 34 -5.83 -5.20 -4.99
N VAL A 35 -5.21 -4.87 -3.86
CA VAL A 35 -4.93 -5.81 -2.77
C VAL A 35 -6.21 -6.05 -1.98
N PHE A 36 -6.54 -7.31 -1.72
CA PHE A 36 -7.70 -7.70 -0.93
C PHE A 36 -7.28 -8.44 0.34
N GLY A 37 -7.69 -7.88 1.50
CA GLY A 37 -7.43 -8.46 2.82
C GLY A 37 -8.66 -9.19 3.38
N GLU A 38 -8.49 -10.40 3.89
CA GLU A 38 -9.48 -11.16 4.63
C GLU A 38 -9.02 -11.31 6.09
N GLU A 39 -9.64 -10.57 7.01
CA GLU A 39 -9.34 -10.66 8.44
C GLU A 39 -10.23 -11.74 9.08
N PHE A 40 -9.65 -12.85 9.49
CA PHE A 40 -10.32 -13.84 10.32
C PHE A 40 -10.30 -13.40 11.78
N THR A 41 -11.49 -13.26 12.34
CA THR A 41 -11.72 -12.68 13.67
C THR A 41 -12.84 -13.43 14.41
N ALA A 42 -12.98 -13.18 15.72
CA ALA A 42 -14.05 -13.73 16.54
C ALA A 42 -14.51 -12.71 17.59
N THR A 43 -15.77 -12.78 18.04
CA THR A 43 -16.34 -11.82 19.00
C THR A 43 -15.65 -11.80 20.36
N TRP A 44 -15.01 -12.90 20.75
CA TRP A 44 -14.26 -13.05 22.00
C TRP A 44 -12.76 -12.72 21.87
N CYS A 45 -12.27 -12.42 20.69
CA CYS A 45 -10.86 -12.15 20.42
C CYS A 45 -10.42 -10.78 20.92
N VAL A 46 -9.57 -10.74 21.94
CA VAL A 46 -9.11 -9.50 22.60
C VAL A 46 -8.20 -8.65 21.68
N TYR A 47 -7.46 -9.27 20.81
CA TYR A 47 -6.49 -8.60 19.92
C TYR A 47 -7.07 -8.22 18.54
N CYS A 48 -8.24 -8.77 18.18
CA CYS A 48 -8.86 -8.52 16.89
C CYS A 48 -9.26 -7.05 16.64
N PRO A 49 -9.75 -6.29 17.64
CA PRO A 49 -10.03 -4.86 17.44
C PRO A 49 -8.80 -4.07 16.99
N SER A 50 -7.61 -4.41 17.49
CA SER A 50 -6.37 -3.74 17.10
C SER A 50 -5.98 -4.05 15.65
N ALA A 51 -6.20 -5.28 15.20
CA ALA A 51 -5.95 -5.67 13.81
C ALA A 51 -6.90 -4.94 12.85
N ALA A 52 -8.19 -4.91 13.17
CA ALA A 52 -9.20 -4.17 12.40
C ALA A 52 -8.87 -2.67 12.33
N GLU A 53 -8.45 -2.06 13.45
CA GLU A 53 -8.03 -0.65 13.48
C GLU A 53 -6.82 -0.40 12.57
N ASN A 54 -5.84 -1.30 12.55
CA ASN A 54 -4.68 -1.18 11.67
C ASN A 54 -5.06 -1.31 10.19
N LEU A 55 -5.96 -2.23 9.84
CA LEU A 55 -6.49 -2.34 8.47
C LEU A 55 -7.25 -1.08 8.05
N MET A 56 -8.06 -0.51 8.94
CA MET A 56 -8.73 0.78 8.69
C MET A 56 -7.73 1.91 8.47
N LYS A 57 -6.66 1.99 9.28
CA LYS A 57 -5.61 2.99 9.07
C LYS A 57 -4.96 2.84 7.69
N VAL A 58 -4.62 1.62 7.29
CA VAL A 58 -4.06 1.38 5.94
C VAL A 58 -5.05 1.85 4.87
N TYR A 59 -6.34 1.58 5.03
CA TYR A 59 -7.37 1.99 4.10
C TYR A 59 -7.54 3.52 4.04
N GLU A 60 -7.47 4.21 5.20
CA GLU A 60 -7.63 5.66 5.33
C GLU A 60 -6.36 6.44 4.97
N ASP A 61 -5.19 5.89 5.31
CA ASP A 61 -3.87 6.53 5.10
C ASP A 61 -3.33 6.35 3.67
N ILE A 62 -4.02 5.59 2.82
CA ILE A 62 -3.69 5.56 1.40
C ILE A 62 -3.77 7.01 0.89
N PRO A 63 -2.65 7.57 0.36
CA PRO A 63 -2.62 8.96 -0.07
C PRO A 63 -3.79 9.32 -0.97
N ASP A 64 -4.33 10.51 -0.79
CA ASP A 64 -5.47 11.07 -1.54
C ASP A 64 -5.16 11.29 -3.04
N GLU A 65 -4.21 10.53 -3.54
CA GLU A 65 -3.87 10.42 -4.95
C GLU A 65 -4.93 9.54 -5.62
N PRO A 66 -5.57 10.00 -6.68
CA PRO A 66 -6.64 9.26 -7.38
C PRO A 66 -6.21 7.86 -7.85
N TYR A 67 -4.91 7.59 -7.83
CA TYR A 67 -4.30 6.33 -8.24
C TYR A 67 -4.40 5.22 -7.17
N TYR A 68 -4.52 5.56 -5.87
CA TYR A 68 -4.46 4.57 -4.78
C TYR A 68 -5.82 4.26 -4.15
N HIS A 69 -6.85 5.08 -4.35
CA HIS A 69 -8.16 4.96 -3.73
C HIS A 69 -8.85 3.61 -3.93
N ASP A 70 -8.55 2.93 -5.02
CA ASP A 70 -9.16 1.64 -5.37
C ASP A 70 -8.13 0.48 -5.30
N LYS A 71 -7.06 0.61 -4.50
CA LYS A 71 -5.96 -0.34 -4.49
C LYS A 71 -5.92 -1.24 -3.26
N PHE A 72 -6.69 -0.96 -2.23
CA PHE A 72 -6.80 -1.80 -1.05
C PHE A 72 -8.24 -1.92 -0.59
N PHE A 73 -8.68 -3.14 -0.36
CA PHE A 73 -9.98 -3.46 0.23
C PHE A 73 -9.78 -4.54 1.28
N PHE A 74 -10.64 -4.56 2.30
CA PHE A 74 -10.62 -5.66 3.24
C PHE A 74 -12.02 -6.00 3.76
N VAL A 75 -12.16 -7.21 4.29
CA VAL A 75 -13.37 -7.69 4.96
C VAL A 75 -12.98 -8.36 6.28
N ALA A 76 -13.77 -8.10 7.33
CA ALA A 76 -13.67 -8.82 8.60
C ALA A 76 -14.64 -10.01 8.60
N LEU A 77 -14.10 -11.21 8.73
CA LEU A 77 -14.82 -12.47 8.75
C LEU A 77 -14.94 -12.95 10.21
N ILE A 78 -16.11 -12.69 10.81
CA ILE A 78 -16.39 -13.02 12.23
C ILE A 78 -16.89 -14.48 12.29
N THR A 79 -15.97 -15.41 12.51
CA THR A 79 -16.18 -16.83 12.29
C THR A 79 -17.07 -17.50 13.34
N ASP A 80 -17.13 -16.98 14.57
CA ASP A 80 -17.93 -17.56 15.66
C ASP A 80 -19.42 -17.18 15.62
N VAL A 81 -19.82 -16.30 14.69
CA VAL A 81 -21.23 -15.86 14.53
C VAL A 81 -21.73 -15.89 13.08
N ASN A 82 -20.87 -16.28 12.14
CA ASN A 82 -21.18 -16.32 10.72
C ASN A 82 -20.65 -17.60 10.08
N ASP A 83 -21.56 -18.54 9.79
CA ASP A 83 -21.24 -19.85 9.20
C ASP A 83 -20.46 -19.71 7.87
N LYS A 84 -20.70 -18.66 7.08
CA LYS A 84 -19.97 -18.43 5.84
C LYS A 84 -18.54 -17.91 6.06
N ALA A 85 -18.32 -17.18 7.14
CA ALA A 85 -16.98 -16.79 7.55
C ALA A 85 -16.19 -18.00 8.07
N GLU A 86 -16.84 -18.91 8.81
CA GLU A 86 -16.24 -20.16 9.26
C GLU A 86 -15.89 -21.07 8.07
N GLU A 87 -16.83 -21.29 7.14
CA GLU A 87 -16.63 -22.03 5.90
C GLU A 87 -15.46 -21.47 5.07
N ARG A 88 -15.36 -20.12 4.97
CA ARG A 88 -14.24 -19.50 4.26
C ARG A 88 -12.90 -19.72 4.94
N MET A 89 -12.85 -19.79 6.26
CA MET A 89 -11.63 -20.08 7.00
C MET A 89 -11.11 -21.51 6.73
N GLU A 90 -11.99 -22.45 6.42
CA GLU A 90 -11.59 -23.83 6.09
C GLU A 90 -10.77 -23.92 4.79
N ASP A 91 -10.88 -22.93 3.90
CA ASP A 91 -10.04 -22.82 2.69
C ASP A 91 -8.57 -22.53 3.04
N TYR A 92 -8.29 -22.09 4.28
CA TYR A 92 -6.96 -21.71 4.76
C TYR A 92 -6.56 -22.56 5.99
N PRO A 93 -6.17 -23.83 5.81
CA PRO A 93 -5.91 -24.75 6.91
C PRO A 93 -4.75 -24.35 7.84
N ASP A 94 -3.95 -23.40 7.45
CA ASP A 94 -2.86 -22.82 8.23
C ASP A 94 -3.27 -21.56 9.03
N VAL A 95 -4.54 -21.16 8.98
CA VAL A 95 -5.14 -20.18 9.90
C VAL A 95 -5.50 -20.92 11.20
N THR A 96 -4.67 -20.78 12.23
CA THR A 96 -4.80 -21.53 13.49
C THR A 96 -5.18 -20.64 14.68
N GLY A 97 -5.41 -19.35 14.46
CA GLY A 97 -5.73 -18.40 15.54
C GLY A 97 -6.19 -17.06 15.04
N TYR A 98 -6.62 -16.21 15.98
CA TYR A 98 -7.15 -14.86 15.72
C TYR A 98 -6.33 -13.77 16.42
N PRO A 99 -6.21 -12.59 15.83
CA PRO A 99 -6.56 -12.27 14.44
C PRO A 99 -5.58 -12.91 13.45
N THR A 100 -6.04 -13.24 12.26
CA THR A 100 -5.20 -13.57 11.12
C THR A 100 -5.73 -12.86 9.89
N VAL A 101 -4.87 -12.18 9.16
CA VAL A 101 -5.20 -11.51 7.89
C VAL A 101 -4.50 -12.25 6.76
N ILE A 102 -5.27 -12.62 5.75
CA ILE A 102 -4.79 -13.20 4.50
C ILE A 102 -4.93 -12.16 3.41
N PHE A 103 -3.87 -11.93 2.65
CA PHE A 103 -3.88 -11.03 1.50
C PHE A 103 -3.87 -11.80 0.19
N ASP A 104 -4.69 -11.35 -0.76
CA ASP A 104 -4.76 -11.85 -2.14
C ASP A 104 -4.84 -13.38 -2.25
N GLY A 105 -5.67 -13.99 -1.38
CA GLY A 105 -5.91 -15.44 -1.43
C GLY A 105 -4.75 -16.30 -0.95
N ASN A 106 -3.90 -15.80 -0.06
CA ASN A 106 -2.75 -16.44 0.59
C ASN A 106 -1.37 -16.11 -0.04
N ASP A 107 -1.27 -15.00 -0.76
CA ASP A 107 0.03 -14.46 -1.18
C ASP A 107 0.85 -14.01 0.04
N GLU A 108 0.18 -13.39 1.02
CA GLU A 108 0.78 -12.97 2.29
C GLU A 108 -0.18 -13.25 3.45
N LYS A 109 0.39 -13.63 4.61
CA LYS A 109 -0.36 -13.89 5.83
C LYS A 109 0.28 -13.20 7.02
N VAL A 110 -0.53 -12.45 7.77
CA VAL A 110 -0.15 -11.80 9.02
C VAL A 110 -1.01 -12.34 10.16
N SER A 111 -0.37 -12.87 11.21
CA SER A 111 -1.05 -13.38 12.39
C SER A 111 -0.66 -12.59 13.62
N GLY A 112 -1.64 -12.28 14.47
CA GLY A 112 -1.47 -11.45 15.66
C GLY A 112 -1.87 -10.00 15.44
N GLY A 113 -2.30 -9.35 16.53
CA GLY A 113 -2.79 -7.97 16.52
C GLY A 113 -1.94 -7.04 17.38
N GLN A 114 -0.65 -7.30 17.58
CA GLN A 114 0.21 -6.43 18.36
C GLN A 114 0.70 -5.29 17.48
N SER A 115 0.32 -4.07 17.86
CA SER A 115 1.04 -2.87 17.45
C SER A 115 2.31 -2.78 18.29
N ASP A 116 3.46 -2.75 17.67
CA ASP A 116 4.70 -2.28 18.31
C ASP A 116 4.61 -0.79 18.65
#